data_715adab5e3cd4946e9d3e6b63f19f02e
#
_entry.id   715adab5e3cd4946e9d3e6b63f19f02e
#
_cell.length_a   1.000
_cell.length_b   1.000
_cell.length_c   1.000
_cell.angle_alpha   90.00
_cell.angle_beta   90.00
_cell.angle_gamma   90.00
#
_symmetry.space_group_name_H-M   'P 1'
#
loop_
_entity.id
_entity.type
_entity.pdbx_description
1 polymer ?
#
loop_
_entity_poly.entity_id
_entity_poly.type
_entity_poly.pdbx_seq_one_letter_code
_entity_poly.pdbx_strand_id
1 'polypeptide(L)'
;MGLHHFRNSTASREKYEPVVTSYSDATIILPSQLGQNNLFIEHISKISGLDNLYPTSNVIKQQFYQSTRSYAGLPTETSVELTIDMTQNLNRQHENYIYNTILQWYRMIYDERTAQMSLKIDYCGSLIIQQYDRDGSIWRNIFCEICFPTGQPTGMSDFDTKPNNSAADLQFKLQCDLNTIETKGIDF
;
A
#
# COMPACT_ATOMS: atom_id res chain seq x y z
N MET A 1 -0.23 5.98 41.82
CA MET A 1 -0.34 4.51 41.60
C MET A 1 0.09 4.10 40.19
N GLY A 2 1.18 4.64 39.64
CA GLY A 2 1.64 4.38 38.28
C GLY A 2 3.01 3.73 38.17
N LEU A 3 3.70 3.46 39.25
CA LEU A 3 5.11 3.04 39.24
C LEU A 3 5.32 1.51 39.27
N HIS A 4 4.30 0.71 39.54
CA HIS A 4 4.43 -0.75 39.57
C HIS A 4 4.58 -1.41 38.20
N HIS A 5 4.04 -0.81 37.14
CA HIS A 5 4.20 -1.34 35.79
C HIS A 5 5.63 -1.19 35.24
N PHE A 6 6.36 -0.18 35.65
CA PHE A 6 7.73 0.03 35.16
C PHE A 6 8.77 -0.92 35.77
N ARG A 7 8.53 -1.48 36.97
CA ARG A 7 9.49 -2.41 37.61
C ARG A 7 9.40 -3.83 37.08
N ASN A 8 8.25 -4.25 36.61
CA ASN A 8 8.10 -5.58 35.99
C ASN A 8 8.48 -5.61 34.51
N SER A 9 8.82 -4.45 33.94
CA SER A 9 9.17 -4.34 32.52
C SER A 9 10.62 -4.71 32.21
N THR A 10 11.47 -4.92 33.21
CA THR A 10 12.87 -5.30 32.96
C THR A 10 13.00 -6.69 32.34
N ALA A 11 12.13 -7.63 32.73
CA ALA A 11 12.10 -8.96 32.10
C ALA A 11 11.37 -8.98 30.75
N SER A 12 10.51 -7.99 30.49
CA SER A 12 9.79 -7.86 29.20
C SER A 12 10.50 -6.97 28.19
N ARG A 13 11.52 -6.20 28.61
CA ARG A 13 12.32 -5.38 27.70
C ARG A 13 13.09 -6.20 26.67
N GLU A 14 13.46 -7.42 27.01
CA GLU A 14 14.12 -8.35 26.09
C GLU A 14 13.12 -9.07 25.14
N LYS A 15 11.82 -9.02 25.45
CA LYS A 15 10.79 -9.78 24.70
C LYS A 15 9.92 -8.93 23.80
N TYR A 16 9.77 -7.65 24.09
CA TYR A 16 8.81 -6.79 23.37
C TYR A 16 9.43 -5.44 23.03
N GLU A 17 9.99 -5.36 21.87
CA GLU A 17 10.39 -4.09 21.28
C GLU A 17 9.29 -3.55 20.39
N PRO A 18 8.98 -2.24 20.45
CA PRO A 18 8.02 -1.65 19.54
C PRO A 18 8.57 -1.67 18.11
N VAL A 19 7.76 -2.11 17.18
CA VAL A 19 8.07 -2.02 15.75
C VAL A 19 8.06 -0.56 15.34
N VAL A 20 9.12 -0.14 14.66
CA VAL A 20 9.25 1.23 14.15
C VAL A 20 8.76 1.25 12.71
N THR A 21 7.70 2.00 12.44
CA THR A 21 7.07 2.07 11.12
C THR A 21 7.97 2.67 10.03
N SER A 22 9.05 3.37 10.43
CA SER A 22 10.03 3.93 9.48
C SER A 22 10.98 2.89 8.87
N TYR A 23 11.03 1.67 9.41
CA TYR A 23 11.81 0.58 8.83
C TYR A 23 10.96 -0.23 7.86
N SER A 24 10.57 0.41 6.77
CA SER A 24 9.78 -0.23 5.72
C SER A 24 10.37 0.14 4.37
N ASP A 25 10.32 -0.78 3.44
CA ASP A 25 10.67 -0.59 2.05
C ASP A 25 9.43 -0.89 1.18
N ALA A 26 9.26 -0.16 0.09
CA ALA A 26 8.17 -0.37 -0.83
C ALA A 26 8.64 -0.20 -2.27
N THR A 27 8.25 -1.13 -3.11
CA THR A 27 8.58 -1.12 -4.53
C THR A 27 7.33 -1.34 -5.36
N ILE A 28 7.05 -0.45 -6.28
CA ILE A 28 5.99 -0.61 -7.28
C ILE A 28 6.64 -1.10 -8.57
N ILE A 29 6.27 -2.29 -8.99
CA ILE A 29 6.69 -2.90 -10.25
C ILE A 29 5.66 -2.51 -11.30
N LEU A 30 6.11 -1.73 -12.28
CA LEU A 30 5.27 -1.24 -13.36
C LEU A 30 5.05 -2.32 -14.44
N PRO A 31 3.97 -2.22 -15.23
CA PRO A 31 3.77 -3.10 -16.38
C PRO A 31 4.92 -2.99 -17.37
N SER A 32 5.33 -4.13 -17.94
CA SER A 32 6.47 -4.20 -18.87
C SER A 32 6.33 -3.31 -20.10
N GLN A 33 5.11 -3.02 -20.52
CA GLN A 33 4.81 -2.17 -21.67
C GLN A 33 5.19 -0.70 -21.46
N LEU A 34 5.29 -0.24 -20.21
CA LEU A 34 5.76 1.12 -19.93
C LEU A 34 7.26 1.29 -20.17
N GLY A 35 8.01 0.20 -20.32
CA GLY A 35 9.45 0.20 -20.59
C GLY A 35 10.30 0.93 -19.56
N GLN A 36 9.71 1.25 -18.42
CA GLN A 36 10.31 2.06 -17.36
C GLN A 36 10.69 1.20 -16.17
N ASN A 37 11.67 1.68 -15.41
CA ASN A 37 12.10 1.06 -14.20
C ASN A 37 11.03 1.19 -13.10
N ASN A 38 11.08 0.28 -12.15
CA ASN A 38 10.21 0.29 -10.98
C ASN A 38 10.25 1.63 -10.25
N LEU A 39 9.14 1.99 -9.60
CA LEU A 39 9.10 3.11 -8.67
C LEU A 39 9.52 2.61 -7.29
N PHE A 40 10.56 3.21 -6.75
CA PHE A 40 11.19 2.81 -5.48
C PHE A 40 10.73 3.70 -4.33
N ILE A 41 11.04 3.23 -3.12
CA ILE A 41 10.77 3.88 -1.85
C ILE A 41 11.22 5.34 -1.78
N GLU A 42 12.30 5.73 -2.47
CA GLU A 42 12.81 7.11 -2.46
C GLU A 42 11.74 8.15 -2.85
N HIS A 43 10.71 7.70 -3.54
CA HIS A 43 9.62 8.53 -4.01
C HIS A 43 8.33 8.35 -3.21
N ILE A 44 8.21 7.25 -2.46
CA ILE A 44 7.01 6.92 -1.70
C ILE A 44 7.13 7.50 -0.29
N SER A 45 6.26 8.44 0.06
CA SER A 45 6.24 9.04 1.40
C SER A 45 5.32 8.28 2.35
N LYS A 46 4.20 7.74 1.83
CA LYS A 46 3.22 7.04 2.64
C LYS A 46 2.36 6.09 1.82
N ILE A 47 2.00 4.96 2.40
CA ILE A 47 0.99 4.04 1.87
C ILE A 47 -0.11 3.89 2.93
N SER A 48 -1.35 4.14 2.53
CA SER A 48 -2.53 4.04 3.40
C SER A 48 -3.48 2.97 2.89
N GLY A 49 -4.24 2.36 3.79
CA GLY A 49 -5.22 1.31 3.45
C GLY A 49 -4.70 -0.11 3.63
N LEU A 50 -3.49 -0.31 4.15
CA LEU A 50 -2.89 -1.63 4.35
C LEU A 50 -3.69 -2.55 5.28
N ASP A 51 -4.45 -1.99 6.22
CA ASP A 51 -5.29 -2.76 7.12
C ASP A 51 -6.44 -3.47 6.38
N ASN A 52 -6.82 -2.96 5.21
CA ASN A 52 -7.87 -3.55 4.39
C ASN A 52 -7.39 -4.77 3.59
N LEU A 53 -6.09 -5.03 3.56
CA LEU A 53 -5.51 -6.20 2.88
C LEU A 53 -5.82 -7.52 3.60
N TYR A 54 -6.20 -7.45 4.87
CA TYR A 54 -6.56 -8.65 5.61
C TYR A 54 -7.96 -9.14 5.22
N PRO A 55 -8.11 -10.43 4.89
CA PRO A 55 -9.41 -10.99 4.63
C PRO A 55 -10.30 -10.87 5.87
N THR A 56 -11.52 -10.44 5.68
CA THR A 56 -12.51 -10.36 6.75
C THR A 56 -13.40 -11.59 6.74
N SER A 57 -13.62 -12.18 7.92
CA SER A 57 -14.54 -13.31 8.08
C SER A 57 -15.97 -12.82 8.14
N ASN A 58 -16.85 -13.40 7.35
CA ASN A 58 -18.27 -13.20 7.50
C ASN A 58 -18.77 -13.88 8.79
N VAL A 59 -19.68 -13.22 9.50
CA VAL A 59 -20.30 -13.78 10.69
C VAL A 59 -21.66 -14.36 10.32
N ILE A 60 -21.81 -15.68 10.48
CA ILE A 60 -23.08 -16.39 10.31
C ILE A 60 -23.82 -16.34 11.64
N LYS A 61 -25.00 -15.73 11.66
CA LYS A 61 -25.86 -15.67 12.85
C LYS A 61 -26.97 -16.69 12.72
N GLN A 62 -27.09 -17.56 13.71
CA GLN A 62 -28.21 -18.52 13.84
C GLN A 62 -29.00 -18.22 15.09
N GLN A 63 -30.30 -18.18 14.96
CA GLN A 63 -31.21 -17.98 16.08
C GLN A 63 -31.70 -19.32 16.63
N PHE A 64 -31.48 -19.52 17.91
CA PHE A 64 -31.96 -20.67 18.64
C PHE A 64 -32.93 -20.20 19.75
N TYR A 65 -34.21 -20.37 19.52
CA TYR A 65 -35.25 -19.88 20.46
C TYR A 65 -35.06 -18.37 20.76
N GLN A 66 -34.71 -18.05 22.01
CA GLN A 66 -34.49 -16.66 22.45
C GLN A 66 -33.02 -16.21 22.39
N SER A 67 -32.11 -17.08 21.93
CA SER A 67 -30.69 -16.78 21.86
C SER A 67 -30.19 -16.79 20.41
N THR A 68 -29.29 -15.85 20.08
CA THR A 68 -28.59 -15.81 18.81
C THR A 68 -27.16 -16.27 19.03
N ARG A 69 -26.69 -17.23 18.23
CA ARG A 69 -25.30 -17.67 18.21
C ARG A 69 -24.63 -17.20 16.94
N SER A 70 -23.39 -16.76 17.07
CA SER A 70 -22.56 -16.31 15.95
C SER A 70 -21.47 -17.33 15.67
N TYR A 71 -21.28 -17.65 14.42
CA TYR A 71 -20.25 -18.56 13.92
C TYR A 71 -19.36 -17.82 12.94
N ALA A 72 -18.07 -18.13 12.91
CA ALA A 72 -17.18 -17.61 11.86
C ALA A 72 -17.54 -18.26 10.53
N GLY A 73 -17.74 -17.42 9.51
CA GLY A 73 -17.87 -17.85 8.12
C GLY A 73 -16.54 -17.91 7.40
N LEU A 74 -16.55 -18.28 6.16
CA LEU A 74 -15.36 -18.25 5.32
C LEU A 74 -14.84 -16.82 5.17
N PRO A 75 -13.52 -16.61 5.24
CA PRO A 75 -12.94 -15.33 4.90
C PRO A 75 -13.22 -14.99 3.43
N THR A 76 -13.56 -13.74 3.16
CA THR A 76 -13.77 -13.25 1.81
C THR A 76 -12.58 -12.38 1.44
N GLU A 77 -11.88 -12.76 0.38
CA GLU A 77 -10.88 -11.91 -0.25
C GLU A 77 -11.62 -10.85 -1.07
N THR A 78 -11.28 -9.60 -0.81
CA THR A 78 -11.83 -8.47 -1.54
C THR A 78 -10.68 -7.70 -2.17
N SER A 79 -10.92 -7.17 -3.37
CA SER A 79 -9.98 -6.22 -3.95
C SER A 79 -9.91 -4.97 -3.08
N VAL A 80 -8.71 -4.45 -2.89
CA VAL A 80 -8.43 -3.37 -1.94
C VAL A 80 -7.88 -2.16 -2.66
N GLU A 81 -8.42 -0.99 -2.35
CA GLU A 81 -7.88 0.28 -2.80
C GLU A 81 -6.85 0.81 -1.78
N LEU A 82 -5.61 0.98 -2.23
CA LEU A 82 -4.55 1.61 -1.48
C LEU A 82 -4.35 3.04 -1.97
N THR A 83 -4.09 3.94 -1.03
CA THR A 83 -3.71 5.33 -1.34
C THR A 83 -2.21 5.48 -1.13
N ILE A 84 -1.51 5.94 -2.17
CA ILE A 84 -0.07 6.11 -2.17
C ILE A 84 0.24 7.59 -2.32
N ASP A 85 0.93 8.14 -1.33
CA ASP A 85 1.47 9.48 -1.33
C ASP A 85 2.93 9.43 -1.74
N MET A 86 3.30 10.24 -2.73
CA MET A 86 4.66 10.29 -3.28
C MET A 86 5.19 11.71 -3.30
N THR A 87 6.49 11.86 -3.13
CA THR A 87 7.17 13.13 -3.28
C THR A 87 7.55 13.36 -4.73
N GLN A 88 7.20 14.52 -5.27
CA GLN A 88 7.52 14.89 -6.64
C GLN A 88 8.96 15.36 -6.75
N ASN A 89 9.67 14.80 -7.72
CA ASN A 89 11.02 15.19 -8.06
C ASN A 89 11.12 15.50 -9.55
N LEU A 90 11.75 16.62 -9.87
CA LEU A 90 12.10 16.96 -11.25
C LEU A 90 13.43 16.29 -11.62
N ASN A 91 13.47 15.63 -12.76
CA ASN A 91 14.72 15.12 -13.32
C ASN A 91 15.62 16.26 -13.84
N ARG A 92 16.80 15.92 -14.37
CA ARG A 92 17.74 16.91 -14.94
C ARG A 92 17.18 17.68 -16.15
N GLN A 93 16.13 17.17 -16.79
CA GLN A 93 15.43 17.79 -17.91
C GLN A 93 14.23 18.61 -17.45
N HIS A 94 14.08 18.81 -16.14
CA HIS A 94 12.93 19.49 -15.51
C HIS A 94 11.57 18.82 -15.78
N GLU A 95 11.57 17.52 -16.03
CA GLU A 95 10.36 16.72 -16.18
C GLU A 95 9.97 16.08 -14.85
N ASN A 96 8.70 16.12 -14.55
CA ASN A 96 8.15 15.38 -13.41
C ASN A 96 7.99 13.89 -13.78
N TYR A 97 9.06 13.16 -13.60
CA TYR A 97 9.15 11.75 -13.99
C TYR A 97 8.06 10.89 -13.34
N ILE A 98 7.83 11.06 -12.04
CA ILE A 98 6.89 10.24 -11.28
C ILE A 98 5.46 10.50 -11.77
N TYR A 99 5.07 11.77 -11.86
CA TYR A 99 3.76 12.14 -12.36
C TYR A 99 3.49 11.60 -13.75
N ASN A 100 4.44 11.81 -14.67
CA ASN A 100 4.32 11.35 -16.04
C ASN A 100 4.20 9.83 -16.12
N THR A 101 4.95 9.08 -15.33
CA THR A 101 4.91 7.62 -15.29
C THR A 101 3.56 7.11 -14.83
N ILE A 102 3.02 7.66 -13.73
CA ILE A 102 1.72 7.24 -13.20
C ILE A 102 0.59 7.64 -14.18
N LEU A 103 0.68 8.83 -14.79
CA LEU A 103 -0.29 9.26 -15.78
C LEU A 103 -0.26 8.38 -17.04
N GLN A 104 0.92 7.98 -17.49
CA GLN A 104 1.05 7.04 -18.61
C GLN A 104 0.47 5.68 -18.25
N TRP A 105 0.75 5.19 -17.03
CA TRP A 105 0.17 3.94 -16.55
C TRP A 105 -1.36 3.98 -16.52
N TYR A 106 -1.94 5.06 -16.01
CA TYR A 106 -3.39 5.25 -16.02
C TYR A 106 -3.96 5.27 -17.44
N ARG A 107 -3.29 5.98 -18.36
CA ARG A 107 -3.72 6.06 -19.77
C ARG A 107 -3.61 4.74 -20.53
N MET A 108 -2.79 3.81 -20.09
CA MET A 108 -2.76 2.46 -20.67
C MET A 108 -4.05 1.68 -20.44
N ILE A 109 -4.81 1.99 -19.41
CA ILE A 109 -6.06 1.30 -19.11
C ILE A 109 -7.12 1.65 -20.16
N TYR A 110 -7.20 2.92 -20.51
CA TYR A 110 -8.19 3.44 -21.44
C TYR A 110 -7.60 4.51 -22.35
N ASP A 111 -7.71 4.28 -23.65
CA ASP A 111 -7.34 5.27 -24.66
C ASP A 111 -8.55 6.15 -24.98
N GLU A 112 -8.53 7.39 -24.51
CA GLU A 112 -9.60 8.36 -24.73
C GLU A 112 -9.85 8.67 -26.22
N ARG A 113 -8.83 8.50 -27.06
CA ARG A 113 -8.91 8.83 -28.48
C ARG A 113 -9.59 7.75 -29.29
N THR A 114 -9.36 6.48 -28.96
CA THR A 114 -9.92 5.32 -29.66
C THR A 114 -11.13 4.71 -28.93
N ALA A 115 -11.40 5.16 -27.71
CA ALA A 115 -12.39 4.61 -26.80
C ALA A 115 -12.21 3.09 -26.55
N GLN A 116 -10.96 2.62 -26.59
CA GLN A 116 -10.62 1.22 -26.36
C GLN A 116 -10.07 1.02 -24.96
N MET A 117 -10.44 -0.08 -24.33
CA MET A 117 -9.84 -0.55 -23.08
C MET A 117 -8.79 -1.62 -23.39
N SER A 118 -7.65 -1.52 -22.70
CA SER A 118 -6.62 -2.55 -22.76
C SER A 118 -7.01 -3.80 -21.96
N LEU A 119 -6.36 -4.93 -22.25
CA LEU A 119 -6.53 -6.13 -21.45
C LEU A 119 -5.89 -5.94 -20.07
N LYS A 120 -6.50 -6.51 -19.05
CA LYS A 120 -6.02 -6.38 -17.66
C LYS A 120 -4.55 -6.80 -17.50
N ILE A 121 -4.13 -7.85 -18.18
CA ILE A 121 -2.75 -8.35 -18.15
C ILE A 121 -1.73 -7.33 -18.68
N ASP A 122 -2.15 -6.44 -19.57
CA ASP A 122 -1.25 -5.49 -20.20
C ASP A 122 -0.94 -4.28 -19.31
N TYR A 123 -1.89 -3.90 -18.44
CA TYR A 123 -1.74 -2.72 -17.57
C TYR A 123 -1.53 -3.05 -16.08
N CYS A 124 -1.58 -4.31 -15.67
CA CYS A 124 -1.34 -4.66 -14.27
C CYS A 124 0.13 -4.61 -13.92
N GLY A 125 0.40 -4.04 -12.76
CA GLY A 125 1.67 -4.07 -12.06
C GLY A 125 1.57 -4.83 -10.73
N SER A 126 2.58 -4.70 -9.89
CA SER A 126 2.63 -5.30 -8.55
C SER A 126 3.21 -4.31 -7.55
N LEU A 127 2.82 -4.46 -6.27
CA LEU A 127 3.35 -3.69 -5.16
C LEU A 127 3.95 -4.67 -4.13
N ILE A 128 5.19 -4.42 -3.75
CA ILE A 128 5.90 -5.19 -2.72
C ILE A 128 6.21 -4.24 -1.57
N ILE A 129 5.82 -4.61 -0.35
CA ILE A 129 6.16 -3.85 0.86
C ILE A 129 6.86 -4.80 1.82
N GLN A 130 8.06 -4.40 2.25
CA GLN A 130 8.87 -5.14 3.21
C GLN A 130 9.00 -4.31 4.48
N GLN A 131 8.69 -4.92 5.61
CA GLN A 131 8.84 -4.30 6.92
C GLN A 131 9.96 -5.01 7.68
N TYR A 132 10.89 -4.20 8.20
CA TYR A 132 12.09 -4.70 8.86
C TYR A 132 11.98 -4.54 10.38
N ASP A 133 12.61 -5.45 11.07
CA ASP A 133 12.89 -5.33 12.49
C ASP A 133 14.17 -4.48 12.71
N ARG A 134 14.49 -4.16 13.95
CA ARG A 134 15.66 -3.36 14.31
C ARG A 134 17.01 -4.01 13.96
N ASP A 135 17.02 -5.32 13.87
CA ASP A 135 18.20 -6.10 13.44
C ASP A 135 18.36 -6.14 11.91
N GLY A 136 17.44 -5.51 11.17
CA GLY A 136 17.41 -5.52 9.71
C GLY A 136 16.81 -6.79 9.11
N SER A 137 16.29 -7.69 9.91
CA SER A 137 15.58 -8.86 9.40
C SER A 137 14.16 -8.48 8.96
N ILE A 138 13.69 -9.09 7.88
CA ILE A 138 12.31 -8.88 7.41
C ILE A 138 11.39 -9.64 8.38
N TRP A 139 10.48 -8.91 9.00
CA TRP A 139 9.46 -9.53 9.85
C TRP A 139 8.12 -9.70 9.12
N ARG A 140 7.89 -8.90 8.07
CA ARG A 140 6.64 -8.95 7.29
C ARG A 140 6.88 -8.57 5.84
N ASN A 141 6.36 -9.40 4.94
CA ASN A 141 6.27 -9.13 3.52
C ASN A 141 4.81 -9.00 3.10
N ILE A 142 4.50 -8.00 2.31
CA ILE A 142 3.18 -7.80 1.71
C ILE A 142 3.39 -7.77 0.21
N PHE A 143 2.79 -8.72 -0.49
CA PHE A 143 2.77 -8.79 -1.94
C PHE A 143 1.37 -8.49 -2.43
N CYS A 144 1.22 -7.42 -3.19
CA CYS A 144 -0.01 -7.10 -3.89
C CYS A 144 0.24 -7.35 -5.38
N GLU A 145 -0.33 -8.42 -5.90
CA GLU A 145 -0.31 -8.74 -7.31
C GLU A 145 -1.52 -8.11 -8.01
N ILE A 146 -1.44 -7.98 -9.32
CA ILE A 146 -2.56 -7.46 -10.12
C ILE A 146 -3.02 -6.08 -9.61
N CYS A 147 -2.08 -5.14 -9.55
CA CYS A 147 -2.35 -3.77 -9.13
C CYS A 147 -2.48 -2.84 -10.34
N PHE A 148 -3.39 -1.87 -10.27
CA PHE A 148 -3.55 -0.85 -11.31
C PHE A 148 -4.10 0.46 -10.72
N PRO A 149 -3.75 1.62 -11.31
CA PRO A 149 -4.25 2.91 -10.83
C PRO A 149 -5.74 3.07 -11.18
N THR A 150 -6.55 3.53 -10.22
CA THR A 150 -8.00 3.75 -10.41
C THR A 150 -8.35 5.15 -10.89
N GLY A 151 -7.40 6.07 -10.89
CA GLY A 151 -7.61 7.45 -11.30
C GLY A 151 -6.32 8.15 -11.67
N GLN A 152 -6.46 9.34 -12.20
CA GLN A 152 -5.32 10.22 -12.45
C GLN A 152 -4.67 10.62 -11.12
N PRO A 153 -3.34 10.84 -11.13
CA PRO A 153 -2.67 11.33 -9.94
C PRO A 153 -3.18 12.73 -9.57
N THR A 154 -3.39 12.94 -8.28
CA THR A 154 -3.86 14.20 -7.69
C THR A 154 -2.73 14.90 -6.94
N GLY A 155 -2.91 16.16 -6.56
CA GLY A 155 -1.89 16.94 -5.82
C GLY A 155 -1.19 18.02 -6.65
N MET A 156 -1.37 18.03 -7.98
CA MET A 156 -0.88 19.12 -8.84
C MET A 156 -1.90 20.23 -9.10
N SER A 157 -3.12 20.08 -8.60
CA SER A 157 -4.21 21.03 -8.87
C SER A 157 -4.18 22.28 -7.97
N ASP A 158 -3.51 22.20 -6.83
CA ASP A 158 -3.47 23.29 -5.87
C ASP A 158 -2.23 24.16 -6.13
N PHE A 159 -2.45 25.31 -6.74
CA PHE A 159 -1.42 26.31 -6.93
C PHE A 159 -1.44 27.30 -5.78
N ASP A 160 -0.45 27.21 -4.89
CA ASP A 160 -0.22 28.20 -3.84
C ASP A 160 0.93 29.12 -4.24
N THR A 161 0.62 30.43 -4.32
CA THR A 161 1.62 31.47 -4.60
C THR A 161 2.48 31.83 -3.39
N LYS A 162 2.15 31.31 -2.22
CA LYS A 162 2.95 31.58 -1.02
C LYS A 162 4.22 30.72 -1.04
N PRO A 163 5.38 31.31 -0.71
CA PRO A 163 6.62 30.56 -0.63
C PRO A 163 6.48 29.49 0.46
N ASN A 164 6.27 28.26 0.03
CA ASN A 164 6.24 27.10 0.91
C ASN A 164 7.46 26.25 0.58
N ASN A 165 8.30 25.98 1.59
CA ASN A 165 9.50 25.16 1.44
C ASN A 165 9.21 23.64 1.50
N SER A 166 7.93 23.26 1.45
CA SER A 166 7.56 21.84 1.39
C SER A 166 7.71 21.30 -0.03
N ALA A 167 8.16 20.04 -0.14
CA ALA A 167 8.12 19.32 -1.40
C ALA A 167 6.66 19.16 -1.85
N ALA A 168 6.45 19.20 -3.17
CA ALA A 168 5.13 18.96 -3.71
C ALA A 168 4.81 17.46 -3.57
N ASP A 169 3.65 17.17 -3.00
CA ASP A 169 3.15 15.82 -2.84
C ASP A 169 2.26 15.44 -4.02
N LEU A 170 2.33 14.18 -4.38
CA LEU A 170 1.49 13.53 -5.38
C LEU A 170 0.76 12.39 -4.70
N GLN A 171 -0.53 12.29 -4.92
CA GLN A 171 -1.32 11.18 -4.42
C GLN A 171 -1.99 10.44 -5.57
N PHE A 172 -1.98 9.12 -5.51
CA PHE A 172 -2.76 8.29 -6.41
C PHE A 172 -3.32 7.07 -5.70
N LYS A 173 -4.34 6.47 -6.31
CA LYS A 173 -5.02 5.30 -5.79
C LYS A 173 -4.67 4.09 -6.61
N LEU A 174 -4.31 3.02 -5.93
CA LEU A 174 -3.93 1.75 -6.52
C LEU A 174 -4.91 0.67 -6.08
N GLN A 175 -5.58 0.06 -7.03
CA GLN A 175 -6.45 -1.10 -6.78
C GLN A 175 -5.60 -2.36 -6.84
N CYS A 176 -5.71 -3.21 -5.84
CA CYS A 176 -5.01 -4.48 -5.73
C CYS A 176 -6.03 -5.61 -5.59
N ASP A 177 -5.97 -6.61 -6.45
CA ASP A 177 -6.96 -7.69 -6.49
C ASP A 177 -6.49 -8.97 -5.79
N LEU A 178 -5.19 -9.21 -5.75
CA LEU A 178 -4.62 -10.38 -5.09
C LEU A 178 -3.53 -9.95 -4.12
N ASN A 179 -3.67 -10.34 -2.86
CA ASN A 179 -2.77 -9.93 -1.81
C ASN A 179 -2.27 -11.14 -1.03
N THR A 180 -0.96 -11.19 -0.80
CA THR A 180 -0.32 -12.21 0.04
C THR A 180 0.47 -11.53 1.13
N ILE A 181 0.24 -11.92 2.39
CA ILE A 181 0.92 -11.37 3.54
C ILE A 181 1.66 -12.49 4.24
N GLU A 182 2.99 -12.39 4.29
CA GLU A 182 3.86 -13.31 5.00
C GLU A 182 4.40 -12.62 6.26
N THR A 183 4.29 -13.27 7.40
CA THR A 183 4.80 -12.77 8.68
C THR A 183 5.75 -13.79 9.29
N LYS A 184 6.94 -13.36 9.73
CA LYS A 184 7.94 -14.21 10.35
C LYS A 184 7.36 -14.93 11.58
N GLY A 185 7.53 -16.24 11.65
CA GLY A 185 7.05 -17.07 12.78
C GLY A 185 5.59 -17.50 12.70
N ILE A 186 4.91 -17.24 11.59
CA ILE A 186 3.58 -17.79 11.29
C ILE A 186 3.72 -18.61 10.01
N ASP A 187 3.85 -19.92 10.15
CA ASP A 187 3.75 -20.84 9.03
C ASP A 187 2.27 -21.12 8.78
N PHE A 188 1.79 -20.88 7.56
CA PHE A 188 0.43 -21.19 7.12
C PHE A 188 0.39 -22.52 6.38
#